data_f40e5e988a604da67a630802f6656580
#
_entry.id   f40e5e988a604da67a630802f6656580
#
_cell.length_a   1.000
_cell.length_b   1.000
_cell.length_c   1.000
_cell.angle_alpha   90.00
_cell.angle_beta   90.00
_cell.angle_gamma   90.00
#
_symmetry.space_group_name_H-M   'P 1'
#
loop_
_entity.id
_entity.type
_entity.pdbx_description
1 polymer ?
#
loop_
_entity_poly.entity_id
_entity_poly.type
_entity_poly.pdbx_seq_one_letter_code
_entity_poly.pdbx_strand_id
1 'polypeptide(L)'
;MEEGTDRSDRTGTGTRSIFGTQMRFNLEKGFPLVTTKKCHLKSIIHELLWFISGSTNIKYLQENGVRIWNEWADENGDLGPVYGKQWRDFETPDGRHIDQLSNAIDLIKHHPDSRRIIVCAWNPADVDKMALPPCHTLYQFYVANGKLSCQLYQRSADMFLGVPFNIASYALLTMMVAKECDLGLGDFVWSGGDTHIYKNHFEQVKLQLSRTPRALPTMNILRKAPSIFDYKYEDFELTGYDPYPAIKAQVSV
;
A
#
# COMPACT_ATOMS: atom_id res chain seq x y z
N MET A 1 19.32 6.32 -9.19
CA MET A 1 20.72 6.06 -8.73
C MET A 1 21.64 7.23 -9.12
N GLU A 2 21.60 7.69 -10.33
CA GLU A 2 22.54 8.69 -10.86
C GLU A 2 22.22 10.12 -10.40
N GLU A 3 20.95 10.49 -10.34
CA GLU A 3 20.47 11.85 -10.02
C GLU A 3 20.19 12.10 -8.52
N GLY A 4 20.26 11.04 -7.70
CA GLY A 4 19.90 11.14 -6.29
C GLY A 4 20.98 11.80 -5.43
N THR A 5 20.55 12.45 -4.34
CA THR A 5 21.42 13.04 -3.33
C THR A 5 21.60 12.09 -2.16
N ASP A 6 22.83 11.92 -1.70
CA ASP A 6 23.15 11.12 -0.52
C ASP A 6 22.72 11.87 0.75
N ARG A 7 21.98 11.18 1.62
CA ARG A 7 21.46 11.72 2.88
C ARG A 7 21.69 10.72 4.03
N SER A 8 21.81 11.24 5.23
CA SER A 8 21.66 10.46 6.46
C SER A 8 20.17 10.19 6.70
N ASP A 9 19.88 9.16 7.46
CA ASP A 9 18.54 8.80 7.89
C ASP A 9 18.53 8.33 9.36
N ARG A 10 17.35 8.14 9.93
CA ARG A 10 17.17 7.72 11.33
C ARG A 10 17.85 6.38 11.65
N THR A 11 17.92 5.47 10.68
CA THR A 11 18.49 4.12 10.88
C THR A 11 20.02 4.12 10.86
N GLY A 12 20.66 5.22 10.45
CA GLY A 12 22.11 5.31 10.28
C GLY A 12 22.66 4.59 9.04
N THR A 13 21.80 3.91 8.25
CA THR A 13 22.21 3.21 7.02
C THR A 13 22.62 4.19 5.91
N GLY A 14 21.96 5.33 5.88
CA GLY A 14 22.07 6.32 4.80
C GLY A 14 21.28 5.92 3.55
N THR A 15 20.84 6.91 2.83
CA THR A 15 20.03 6.76 1.61
C THR A 15 20.59 7.58 0.46
N ARG A 16 20.21 7.21 -0.75
CA ARG A 16 20.27 8.09 -1.93
C ARG A 16 18.84 8.36 -2.36
N SER A 17 18.45 9.64 -2.42
CA SER A 17 17.06 10.01 -2.63
C SER A 17 16.87 11.13 -3.65
N ILE A 18 15.67 11.16 -4.24
CA ILE A 18 15.12 12.27 -5.01
C ILE A 18 13.80 12.68 -4.37
N PHE A 19 13.39 13.93 -4.54
CA PHE A 19 12.14 14.44 -3.99
C PHE A 19 11.12 14.70 -5.08
N GLY A 20 9.93 14.11 -4.92
CA GLY A 20 8.81 14.28 -5.84
C GLY A 20 8.92 13.42 -7.10
N THR A 21 8.35 12.22 -7.05
CA THR A 21 8.26 11.31 -8.20
C THR A 21 6.86 10.79 -8.38
N GLN A 22 6.51 10.38 -9.60
CA GLN A 22 5.20 9.80 -9.88
C GLN A 22 5.32 8.62 -10.85
N MET A 23 4.53 7.58 -10.60
CA MET A 23 4.33 6.45 -11.50
C MET A 23 2.83 6.23 -11.72
N ARG A 24 2.45 5.83 -12.94
CA ARG A 24 1.07 5.55 -13.32
C ARG A 24 0.95 4.15 -13.89
N PHE A 25 -0.06 3.42 -13.44
CA PHE A 25 -0.35 2.06 -13.83
C PHE A 25 -1.79 1.94 -14.30
N ASN A 26 -2.01 1.55 -15.55
CA ASN A 26 -3.33 1.23 -16.05
C ASN A 26 -3.73 -0.17 -15.57
N LEU A 27 -4.72 -0.26 -14.67
CA LEU A 27 -5.11 -1.52 -14.03
C LEU A 27 -5.85 -2.49 -14.98
N GLU A 28 -6.34 -2.02 -16.13
CA GLU A 28 -6.90 -2.91 -17.16
C GLU A 28 -5.82 -3.70 -17.92
N LYS A 29 -4.58 -3.20 -17.92
CA LYS A 29 -3.46 -3.84 -18.62
C LYS A 29 -2.73 -4.90 -17.80
N GLY A 30 -3.09 -5.07 -16.54
CA GLY A 30 -2.51 -6.04 -15.64
C GLY A 30 -2.30 -5.50 -14.23
N PHE A 31 -2.01 -6.41 -13.32
CA PHE A 31 -1.76 -6.09 -11.91
C PHE A 31 -0.31 -5.62 -11.72
N PRO A 32 -0.06 -4.43 -11.13
CA PRO A 32 1.28 -3.85 -11.06
C PRO A 32 2.14 -4.49 -9.95
N LEU A 33 2.42 -5.78 -10.09
CA LEU A 33 3.36 -6.51 -9.25
C LEU A 33 4.66 -6.72 -10.02
N VAL A 34 5.79 -6.25 -9.46
CA VAL A 34 7.08 -6.32 -10.16
C VAL A 34 7.46 -7.75 -10.52
N THR A 35 7.98 -7.94 -11.74
CA THR A 35 8.43 -9.23 -12.25
C THR A 35 9.95 -9.39 -12.21
N THR A 36 10.68 -8.29 -12.03
CA THR A 36 12.16 -8.29 -11.95
C THR A 36 12.71 -8.87 -10.64
N LYS A 37 11.84 -9.05 -9.64
CA LYS A 37 12.08 -9.88 -8.46
C LYS A 37 10.75 -10.41 -7.93
N LYS A 38 10.76 -11.59 -7.32
CA LYS A 38 9.57 -12.17 -6.68
C LYS A 38 9.20 -11.39 -5.41
N CYS A 39 7.96 -10.91 -5.34
CA CYS A 39 7.35 -10.35 -4.13
C CYS A 39 6.46 -11.39 -3.43
N HIS A 40 6.34 -11.27 -2.11
CA HIS A 40 5.53 -12.19 -1.29
C HIS A 40 4.07 -11.73 -1.25
N LEU A 41 3.29 -12.12 -2.27
CA LEU A 41 1.90 -11.72 -2.45
C LEU A 41 1.03 -11.99 -1.21
N LYS A 42 1.25 -13.12 -0.54
CA LYS A 42 0.50 -13.48 0.67
C LYS A 42 0.58 -12.38 1.73
N SER A 43 1.78 -11.82 1.95
CA SER A 43 1.94 -10.71 2.90
C SER A 43 1.21 -9.46 2.44
N ILE A 44 1.22 -9.14 1.15
CA ILE A 44 0.54 -7.96 0.60
C ILE A 44 -0.96 -8.05 0.83
N ILE A 45 -1.57 -9.20 0.52
CA ILE A 45 -3.02 -9.41 0.68
C ILE A 45 -3.42 -9.36 2.16
N HIS A 46 -2.73 -10.10 3.03
CA HIS A 46 -3.08 -10.13 4.45
C HIS A 46 -2.86 -8.77 5.13
N GLU A 47 -1.81 -8.02 4.77
CA GLU A 47 -1.59 -6.67 5.27
C GLU A 47 -2.74 -5.74 4.88
N LEU A 48 -3.17 -5.77 3.61
CA LEU A 48 -4.29 -4.96 3.14
C LEU A 48 -5.60 -5.31 3.89
N LEU A 49 -5.91 -6.61 4.04
CA LEU A 49 -7.09 -7.05 4.78
C LEU A 49 -7.02 -6.63 6.25
N TRP A 50 -5.84 -6.66 6.85
CA TRP A 50 -5.61 -6.20 8.21
C TRP A 50 -5.82 -4.68 8.33
N PHE A 51 -5.32 -3.86 7.41
CA PHE A 51 -5.63 -2.42 7.36
C PHE A 51 -7.13 -2.15 7.23
N ILE A 52 -7.80 -2.85 6.30
CA ILE A 52 -9.24 -2.72 6.07
C ILE A 52 -10.06 -3.11 7.31
N SER A 53 -9.59 -4.05 8.13
CA SER A 53 -10.27 -4.44 9.37
C SER A 53 -10.23 -3.36 10.46
N GLY A 54 -9.34 -2.36 10.35
CA GLY A 54 -9.13 -1.34 11.38
C GLY A 54 -8.27 -1.80 12.57
N SER A 55 -7.78 -3.04 12.55
CA SER A 55 -6.94 -3.58 13.62
C SER A 55 -5.56 -2.95 13.63
N THR A 56 -4.99 -2.78 14.82
CA THR A 56 -3.62 -2.33 15.07
C THR A 56 -2.74 -3.44 15.64
N ASN A 57 -3.35 -4.55 16.05
CA ASN A 57 -2.66 -5.71 16.60
C ASN A 57 -2.25 -6.69 15.50
N ILE A 58 -0.99 -7.12 15.52
CA ILE A 58 -0.40 -8.00 14.48
C ILE A 58 -0.75 -9.48 14.62
N LYS A 59 -1.53 -9.87 15.61
CA LYS A 59 -1.90 -11.29 15.84
C LYS A 59 -2.48 -11.94 14.59
N TYR A 60 -3.41 -11.28 13.91
CA TYR A 60 -3.98 -11.76 12.65
C TYR A 60 -2.90 -12.04 11.59
N LEU A 61 -1.92 -11.15 11.46
CA LEU A 61 -0.81 -11.31 10.51
C LEU A 61 0.05 -12.52 10.88
N GLN A 62 0.39 -12.68 12.16
CA GLN A 62 1.20 -13.78 12.68
C GLN A 62 0.50 -15.13 12.49
N GLU A 63 -0.79 -15.23 12.79
CA GLU A 63 -1.63 -16.43 12.59
C GLU A 63 -1.66 -16.86 11.12
N ASN A 64 -1.53 -15.90 10.20
CA ASN A 64 -1.45 -16.15 8.76
C ASN A 64 0.00 -16.28 8.23
N GLY A 65 1.00 -16.34 9.12
CA GLY A 65 2.41 -16.51 8.75
C GLY A 65 3.06 -15.26 8.15
N VAL A 66 2.46 -14.08 8.35
CA VAL A 66 2.98 -12.77 7.92
C VAL A 66 3.69 -12.11 9.09
N ARG A 67 4.96 -11.72 8.88
CA ARG A 67 5.84 -11.22 9.96
C ARG A 67 6.43 -9.84 9.69
N ILE A 68 5.94 -9.16 8.65
CA ILE A 68 6.52 -7.88 8.19
C ILE A 68 6.36 -6.71 9.17
N TRP A 69 5.58 -6.88 10.22
CA TRP A 69 5.35 -5.87 11.26
C TRP A 69 5.89 -6.27 12.64
N ASN A 70 6.50 -7.48 12.79
CA ASN A 70 6.94 -7.98 14.09
C ASN A 70 7.98 -7.10 14.78
N GLU A 71 8.83 -6.41 14.01
CA GLU A 71 9.93 -5.60 14.55
C GLU A 71 9.48 -4.29 15.21
N TRP A 72 8.23 -3.85 14.92
CA TRP A 72 7.69 -2.60 15.44
C TRP A 72 6.60 -2.79 16.51
N ALA A 73 6.05 -3.99 16.62
CA ALA A 73 4.99 -4.25 17.59
C ALA A 73 5.54 -4.30 19.03
N ASP A 74 4.73 -3.82 19.98
CA ASP A 74 5.01 -3.93 21.40
C ASP A 74 4.89 -5.39 21.91
N GLU A 75 5.07 -5.58 23.20
CA GLU A 75 4.97 -6.89 23.87
C GLU A 75 3.58 -7.56 23.75
N ASN A 76 2.54 -6.77 23.51
CA ASN A 76 1.16 -7.23 23.30
C ASN A 76 0.83 -7.44 21.82
N GLY A 77 1.78 -7.15 20.93
CA GLY A 77 1.59 -7.21 19.48
C GLY A 77 0.85 -6.01 18.90
N ASP A 78 0.78 -4.89 19.61
CA ASP A 78 0.12 -3.67 19.14
C ASP A 78 1.11 -2.67 18.53
N LEU A 79 0.64 -1.89 17.56
CA LEU A 79 1.42 -0.88 16.84
C LEU A 79 0.97 0.55 17.15
N GLY A 80 -0.01 0.72 18.05
CA GLY A 80 -0.68 1.99 18.25
C GLY A 80 -1.61 2.35 17.08
N PRO A 81 -2.10 3.58 16.99
CA PRO A 81 -3.19 3.98 16.08
C PRO A 81 -2.71 4.13 14.61
N VAL A 82 -2.06 3.10 14.06
CA VAL A 82 -1.53 3.08 12.68
C VAL A 82 -2.64 2.84 11.64
N TYR A 83 -2.36 3.07 10.41
CA TYR A 83 -3.12 2.87 9.15
C TYR A 83 -4.59 2.46 9.30
N GLY A 84 -4.87 1.21 9.68
CA GLY A 84 -6.23 0.67 9.78
C GLY A 84 -7.10 1.42 10.78
N LYS A 85 -6.55 1.80 11.95
CA LYS A 85 -7.25 2.63 12.93
C LYS A 85 -7.64 3.98 12.31
N GLN A 86 -6.73 4.63 11.61
CA GLN A 86 -7.04 5.91 10.98
C GLN A 86 -8.05 5.77 9.82
N TRP A 87 -7.99 4.70 9.04
CA TRP A 87 -8.94 4.47 7.94
C TRP A 87 -10.36 4.21 8.42
N ARG A 88 -10.51 3.47 9.53
CA ARG A 88 -11.78 2.92 9.99
C ARG A 88 -12.37 3.62 11.21
N ASP A 89 -11.54 4.31 11.96
CA ASP A 89 -11.95 4.92 13.24
C ASP A 89 -11.05 6.12 13.56
N PHE A 90 -11.04 7.10 12.65
CA PHE A 90 -10.30 8.35 12.83
C PHE A 90 -10.94 9.16 13.96
N GLU A 91 -10.22 9.33 15.06
CA GLU A 91 -10.67 10.10 16.19
C GLU A 91 -10.32 11.59 16.02
N THR A 92 -11.31 12.45 16.21
CA THR A 92 -11.14 13.90 16.14
C THR A 92 -10.98 14.49 17.55
N PRO A 93 -10.40 15.71 17.69
CA PRO A 93 -10.22 16.34 19.01
C PRO A 93 -11.50 16.58 19.81
N ASP A 94 -12.66 16.64 19.14
CA ASP A 94 -13.99 16.75 19.75
C ASP A 94 -14.64 15.39 20.05
N GLY A 95 -13.88 14.29 19.93
CA GLY A 95 -14.29 12.93 20.31
C GLY A 95 -15.21 12.23 19.29
N ARG A 96 -15.32 12.74 18.06
CA ARG A 96 -16.01 12.01 16.98
C ARG A 96 -15.12 10.93 16.41
N HIS A 97 -15.73 9.84 16.00
CA HIS A 97 -15.12 8.71 15.32
C HIS A 97 -15.58 8.66 13.87
N ILE A 98 -14.65 8.64 12.92
CA ILE A 98 -14.93 8.72 11.48
C ILE A 98 -14.37 7.49 10.77
N ASP A 99 -15.26 6.69 10.17
CA ASP A 99 -14.88 5.63 9.23
C ASP A 99 -14.67 6.23 7.84
N GLN A 100 -13.44 6.63 7.56
CA GLN A 100 -13.08 7.30 6.30
C GLN A 100 -13.26 6.37 5.09
N LEU A 101 -12.97 5.07 5.24
CA LEU A 101 -13.06 4.12 4.13
C LEU A 101 -14.52 3.86 3.75
N SER A 102 -15.40 3.65 4.72
CA SER A 102 -16.85 3.53 4.47
C SER A 102 -17.41 4.80 3.84
N ASN A 103 -17.03 5.97 4.33
CA ASN A 103 -17.45 7.25 3.77
C ASN A 103 -16.95 7.43 2.31
N ALA A 104 -15.73 7.00 2.01
CA ALA A 104 -15.19 7.06 0.64
C ALA A 104 -16.01 6.16 -0.31
N ILE A 105 -16.35 4.94 0.12
CA ILE A 105 -17.17 4.01 -0.67
C ILE A 105 -18.57 4.57 -0.88
N ASP A 106 -19.18 5.16 0.15
CA ASP A 106 -20.50 5.81 0.05
C ASP A 106 -20.46 6.97 -0.95
N LEU A 107 -19.45 7.82 -0.90
CA LEU A 107 -19.25 8.91 -1.87
C LEU A 107 -19.09 8.37 -3.30
N ILE A 108 -18.34 7.29 -3.51
CA ILE A 108 -18.19 6.68 -4.85
C ILE A 108 -19.55 6.21 -5.38
N LYS A 109 -20.40 5.61 -4.53
CA LYS A 109 -21.71 5.08 -4.93
C LYS A 109 -22.74 6.18 -5.22
N HIS A 110 -22.77 7.23 -4.40
CA HIS A 110 -23.86 8.21 -4.43
C HIS A 110 -23.46 9.59 -4.97
N HIS A 111 -22.17 9.93 -4.91
CA HIS A 111 -21.61 11.21 -5.34
C HIS A 111 -20.28 11.02 -6.08
N PRO A 112 -20.25 10.25 -7.20
CA PRO A 112 -19.00 9.87 -7.87
C PRO A 112 -18.19 11.07 -8.38
N ASP A 113 -18.82 12.23 -8.62
CA ASP A 113 -18.15 13.46 -9.05
C ASP A 113 -17.47 14.22 -7.89
N SER A 114 -17.57 13.72 -6.66
CA SER A 114 -16.98 14.34 -5.49
C SER A 114 -15.45 14.38 -5.60
N ARG A 115 -14.87 15.54 -5.28
CA ARG A 115 -13.41 15.73 -5.15
C ARG A 115 -12.92 15.47 -3.72
N ARG A 116 -13.80 14.94 -2.83
CA ARG A 116 -13.54 14.71 -1.41
C ARG A 116 -13.44 13.23 -1.05
N ILE A 117 -13.26 12.36 -2.04
CA ILE A 117 -13.13 10.90 -1.84
C ILE A 117 -11.68 10.62 -1.41
N ILE A 118 -11.35 10.97 -0.17
CA ILE A 118 -10.01 10.93 0.39
C ILE A 118 -10.03 10.11 1.67
N VAL A 119 -8.99 9.29 1.86
CA VAL A 119 -8.69 8.59 3.11
C VAL A 119 -7.27 8.97 3.54
N CYS A 120 -7.13 9.45 4.78
CA CYS A 120 -5.87 9.92 5.34
C CYS A 120 -5.46 9.08 6.54
N ALA A 121 -4.24 8.54 6.50
CA ALA A 121 -3.65 7.82 7.64
C ALA A 121 -2.82 8.75 8.54
N TRP A 122 -2.50 9.96 8.09
CA TRP A 122 -1.71 10.92 8.85
C TRP A 122 -2.60 11.74 9.77
N ASN A 123 -2.61 11.39 11.05
CA ASN A 123 -3.29 12.16 12.09
C ASN A 123 -2.24 12.81 13.00
N PRO A 124 -2.03 14.14 12.94
CA PRO A 124 -1.01 14.81 13.76
C PRO A 124 -1.18 14.62 15.27
N ALA A 125 -2.40 14.37 15.74
CA ALA A 125 -2.68 14.13 17.16
C ALA A 125 -2.28 12.72 17.63
N ASP A 126 -2.04 11.80 16.71
CA ASP A 126 -1.73 10.40 16.99
C ASP A 126 -0.34 9.95 16.54
N VAL A 127 0.35 10.73 15.72
CA VAL A 127 1.64 10.33 15.12
C VAL A 127 2.66 9.88 16.18
N ASP A 128 2.72 10.57 17.31
CA ASP A 128 3.66 10.25 18.40
C ASP A 128 3.27 8.98 19.19
N LYS A 129 2.06 8.46 18.99
CA LYS A 129 1.55 7.23 19.62
C LYS A 129 1.75 6.00 18.71
N MET A 130 2.18 6.20 17.47
CA MET A 130 2.36 5.14 16.48
C MET A 130 3.75 4.55 16.58
N ALA A 131 3.86 3.22 16.55
CA ALA A 131 5.14 2.52 16.49
C ALA A 131 5.94 2.92 15.23
N LEU A 132 5.23 3.19 14.13
CA LEU A 132 5.81 3.70 12.89
C LEU A 132 4.83 4.69 12.24
N PRO A 133 5.17 6.00 12.15
CA PRO A 133 4.36 6.98 11.43
C PRO A 133 4.10 6.59 9.98
N PRO A 134 2.87 6.76 9.46
CA PRO A 134 2.49 6.26 8.15
C PRO A 134 3.38 6.79 7.02
N CYS A 135 4.01 5.89 6.26
CA CYS A 135 4.76 6.23 5.05
C CYS A 135 3.82 6.59 3.90
N HIS A 136 2.81 5.76 3.64
CA HIS A 136 1.72 6.06 2.70
C HIS A 136 0.62 6.79 3.46
N THR A 137 0.58 8.12 3.28
CA THR A 137 -0.12 9.05 4.17
C THR A 137 -1.56 9.28 3.80
N LEU A 138 -1.87 9.37 2.51
CA LEU A 138 -3.23 9.58 2.03
C LEU A 138 -3.41 8.98 0.64
N TYR A 139 -4.66 8.62 0.35
CA TYR A 139 -5.05 8.26 -1.00
C TYR A 139 -6.40 8.88 -1.35
N GLN A 140 -6.59 9.11 -2.66
CA GLN A 140 -7.79 9.71 -3.23
C GLN A 140 -8.32 8.83 -4.34
N PHE A 141 -9.63 8.60 -4.34
CA PHE A 141 -10.32 7.98 -5.46
C PHE A 141 -10.88 9.01 -6.43
N TYR A 142 -10.98 8.60 -7.69
CA TYR A 142 -11.55 9.39 -8.77
C TYR A 142 -12.35 8.49 -9.69
N VAL A 143 -13.61 8.90 -9.97
CA VAL A 143 -14.51 8.18 -10.87
C VAL A 143 -14.67 8.97 -12.15
N ALA A 144 -14.40 8.32 -13.29
CA ALA A 144 -14.65 8.90 -14.61
C ALA A 144 -14.95 7.80 -15.63
N ASN A 145 -15.88 8.05 -16.53
CA ASN A 145 -16.26 7.12 -17.61
C ASN A 145 -16.59 5.70 -17.09
N GLY A 146 -17.25 5.62 -15.93
CA GLY A 146 -17.60 4.34 -15.30
C GLY A 146 -16.43 3.55 -14.75
N LYS A 147 -15.26 4.17 -14.55
CA LYS A 147 -14.03 3.55 -14.03
C LYS A 147 -13.55 4.24 -12.77
N LEU A 148 -12.99 3.45 -11.86
CA LEU A 148 -12.36 3.91 -10.63
C LEU A 148 -10.84 3.98 -10.78
N SER A 149 -10.27 5.14 -10.47
CA SER A 149 -8.84 5.37 -10.32
C SER A 149 -8.50 5.71 -8.87
N CYS A 150 -7.25 5.47 -8.49
CA CYS A 150 -6.75 5.84 -7.16
C CYS A 150 -5.38 6.50 -7.29
N GLN A 151 -5.17 7.58 -6.51
CA GLN A 151 -3.84 8.18 -6.34
C GLN A 151 -3.41 8.07 -4.89
N LEU A 152 -2.22 7.52 -4.67
CA LEU A 152 -1.55 7.42 -3.39
C LEU A 152 -0.45 8.48 -3.27
N TYR A 153 -0.39 9.20 -2.15
CA TYR A 153 0.80 9.95 -1.75
C TYR A 153 1.56 9.20 -0.64
N GLN A 154 2.83 8.89 -0.91
CA GLN A 154 3.75 8.23 0.02
C GLN A 154 4.89 9.20 0.36
N ARG A 155 4.93 9.68 1.61
CA ARG A 155 5.91 10.69 2.07
C ARG A 155 7.35 10.17 2.14
N SER A 156 7.50 8.86 2.41
CA SER A 156 8.78 8.18 2.57
C SER A 156 8.69 6.83 1.86
N ALA A 157 9.57 6.61 0.88
CA ALA A 157 9.41 5.57 -0.11
C ALA A 157 10.72 4.80 -0.35
N ASP A 158 10.89 3.67 0.37
CA ASP A 158 11.94 2.70 0.06
C ASP A 158 11.61 1.99 -1.26
N MET A 159 12.30 2.39 -2.32
CA MET A 159 12.08 1.90 -3.68
C MET A 159 12.36 0.42 -3.84
N PHE A 160 13.23 -0.15 -3.02
CA PHE A 160 13.62 -1.55 -3.17
C PHE A 160 12.68 -2.52 -2.45
N LEU A 161 12.39 -2.30 -1.16
CA LEU A 161 11.54 -3.21 -0.37
C LEU A 161 10.09 -2.74 -0.30
N GLY A 162 9.83 -1.50 0.13
CA GLY A 162 8.50 -1.02 0.47
C GLY A 162 7.61 -0.71 -0.73
N VAL A 163 8.08 0.10 -1.68
CA VAL A 163 7.26 0.63 -2.78
C VAL A 163 6.60 -0.46 -3.62
N PRO A 164 7.26 -1.58 -4.00
CA PRO A 164 6.59 -2.66 -4.74
C PRO A 164 5.41 -3.27 -4.00
N PHE A 165 5.49 -3.41 -2.68
CA PHE A 165 4.39 -3.87 -1.82
C PHE A 165 3.27 -2.85 -1.78
N ASN A 166 3.60 -1.58 -1.56
CA ASN A 166 2.60 -0.51 -1.46
C ASN A 166 1.83 -0.33 -2.77
N ILE A 167 2.49 -0.33 -3.92
CA ILE A 167 1.84 -0.25 -5.24
C ILE A 167 0.85 -1.40 -5.42
N ALA A 168 1.27 -2.64 -5.17
CA ALA A 168 0.41 -3.81 -5.32
C ALA A 168 -0.77 -3.78 -4.33
N SER A 169 -0.54 -3.38 -3.08
CA SER A 169 -1.57 -3.26 -2.05
C SER A 169 -2.66 -2.26 -2.44
N TYR A 170 -2.28 -1.04 -2.85
CA TYR A 170 -3.28 -0.03 -3.24
C TYR A 170 -3.91 -0.28 -4.61
N ALA A 171 -3.22 -0.94 -5.52
CA ALA A 171 -3.83 -1.44 -6.75
C ALA A 171 -4.93 -2.47 -6.42
N LEU A 172 -4.67 -3.41 -5.50
CA LEU A 172 -5.67 -4.38 -5.04
C LEU A 172 -6.84 -3.69 -4.32
N LEU A 173 -6.57 -2.73 -3.42
CA LEU A 173 -7.61 -1.92 -2.77
C LEU A 173 -8.51 -1.24 -3.82
N THR A 174 -7.91 -0.65 -4.85
CA THR A 174 -8.67 0.00 -5.95
C THR A 174 -9.57 -1.00 -6.67
N MET A 175 -9.06 -2.20 -6.95
CA MET A 175 -9.84 -3.27 -7.58
C MET A 175 -11.00 -3.75 -6.70
N MET A 176 -10.79 -3.90 -5.38
CA MET A 176 -11.83 -4.29 -4.42
C MET A 176 -12.94 -3.25 -4.35
N VAL A 177 -12.59 -1.98 -4.23
CA VAL A 177 -13.56 -0.86 -4.18
C VAL A 177 -14.31 -0.74 -5.51
N ALA A 178 -13.62 -0.85 -6.65
CA ALA A 178 -14.26 -0.82 -7.97
C ALA A 178 -15.29 -1.95 -8.10
N LYS A 179 -14.95 -3.16 -7.65
CA LYS A 179 -15.87 -4.32 -7.70
C LYS A 179 -17.07 -4.14 -6.77
N GLU A 180 -16.91 -3.57 -5.58
CA GLU A 180 -18.02 -3.26 -4.69
C GLU A 180 -18.98 -2.21 -5.28
N CYS A 181 -18.41 -1.20 -5.96
CA CYS A 181 -19.16 -0.09 -6.52
C CYS A 181 -19.64 -0.31 -7.97
N ASP A 182 -19.48 -1.52 -8.53
CA ASP A 182 -19.84 -1.86 -9.92
C ASP A 182 -19.17 -0.96 -10.97
N LEU A 183 -17.93 -0.57 -10.72
CA LEU A 183 -17.11 0.25 -11.61
C LEU A 183 -16.05 -0.58 -12.33
N GLY A 184 -15.68 -0.15 -13.53
CA GLY A 184 -14.50 -0.63 -14.23
C GLY A 184 -13.21 -0.16 -13.57
N LEU A 185 -12.07 -0.72 -13.99
CA LEU A 185 -10.76 -0.32 -13.51
C LEU A 185 -10.22 0.87 -14.30
N GLY A 186 -9.70 1.86 -13.60
CA GLY A 186 -8.97 2.98 -14.17
C GLY A 186 -7.47 2.86 -13.91
N ASP A 187 -6.84 3.96 -13.53
CA ASP A 187 -5.42 4.02 -13.24
C ASP A 187 -5.16 3.98 -11.73
N PHE A 188 -4.07 3.33 -11.34
CA PHE A 188 -3.42 3.57 -10.07
C PHE A 188 -2.24 4.54 -10.28
N VAL A 189 -2.22 5.64 -9.52
CA VAL A 189 -1.16 6.65 -9.56
C VAL A 189 -0.44 6.67 -8.23
N TRP A 190 0.85 6.37 -8.25
CA TRP A 190 1.71 6.46 -7.07
C TRP A 190 2.52 7.76 -7.12
N SER A 191 2.49 8.54 -6.04
CA SER A 191 3.26 9.77 -5.90
C SER A 191 4.15 9.67 -4.65
N GLY A 192 5.46 9.73 -4.85
CA GLY A 192 6.46 9.67 -3.79
C GLY A 192 6.99 11.04 -3.42
N GLY A 193 7.09 11.34 -2.13
CA GLY A 193 7.81 12.47 -1.58
C GLY A 193 9.31 12.19 -1.54
N ASP A 194 9.86 11.81 -0.37
CA ASP A 194 11.24 11.31 -0.26
C ASP A 194 11.31 9.89 -0.83
N THR A 195 11.77 9.80 -2.07
CA THR A 195 11.89 8.55 -2.82
C THR A 195 13.34 8.11 -2.79
N HIS A 196 13.64 7.01 -2.08
CA HIS A 196 15.01 6.66 -1.76
C HIS A 196 15.34 5.18 -1.95
N ILE A 197 16.65 4.94 -2.06
CA ILE A 197 17.28 3.63 -2.01
C ILE A 197 18.26 3.66 -0.83
N TYR A 198 18.15 2.71 0.09
CA TYR A 198 19.13 2.55 1.16
C TYR A 198 20.50 2.16 0.58
N LYS A 199 21.60 2.68 1.15
CA LYS A 199 22.95 2.44 0.63
C LYS A 199 23.35 0.97 0.66
N ASN A 200 22.87 0.21 1.65
CA ASN A 200 23.06 -1.24 1.75
C ASN A 200 22.27 -2.07 0.71
N HIS A 201 21.38 -1.42 -0.09
CA HIS A 201 20.60 -2.06 -1.16
C HIS A 201 21.14 -1.78 -2.57
N PHE A 202 22.24 -1.03 -2.72
CA PHE A 202 22.71 -0.62 -4.06
C PHE A 202 23.05 -1.79 -4.97
N GLU A 203 23.69 -2.84 -4.46
CA GLU A 203 24.04 -4.02 -5.27
C GLU A 203 22.78 -4.82 -5.65
N GLN A 204 21.81 -4.93 -4.74
CA GLN A 204 20.52 -5.57 -5.01
C GLN A 204 19.72 -4.82 -6.09
N VAL A 205 19.75 -3.48 -6.05
CA VAL A 205 19.11 -2.62 -7.06
C VAL A 205 19.79 -2.77 -8.41
N LYS A 206 21.14 -2.78 -8.47
CA LYS A 206 21.88 -3.04 -9.71
C LYS A 206 21.50 -4.38 -10.31
N LEU A 207 21.45 -5.45 -9.48
CA LEU A 207 21.00 -6.77 -9.92
C LEU A 207 19.56 -6.72 -10.45
N GLN A 208 18.64 -6.05 -9.77
CA GLN A 208 17.26 -5.93 -10.22
C GLN A 208 17.16 -5.18 -11.56
N LEU A 209 17.93 -4.10 -11.73
CA LEU A 209 17.96 -3.28 -12.96
C LEU A 209 18.58 -4.03 -14.16
N SER A 210 19.43 -5.05 -13.93
CA SER A 210 19.96 -5.89 -15.00
C SER A 210 18.96 -6.89 -15.58
N ARG A 211 17.76 -7.02 -14.97
CA ARG A 211 16.72 -7.96 -15.37
C ARG A 211 15.68 -7.27 -16.24
N THR A 212 15.31 -7.90 -17.37
CA THR A 212 14.25 -7.40 -18.25
C THR A 212 12.88 -7.67 -17.63
N PRO A 213 11.99 -6.67 -17.49
CA PRO A 213 10.63 -6.92 -17.04
C PRO A 213 9.89 -7.94 -17.90
N ARG A 214 9.08 -8.80 -17.26
CA ARG A 214 8.20 -9.77 -17.91
C ARG A 214 6.77 -9.26 -17.94
N ALA A 215 5.88 -9.99 -18.61
CA ALA A 215 4.46 -9.64 -18.65
C ALA A 215 3.87 -9.48 -17.25
N LEU A 216 2.99 -8.49 -17.08
CA LEU A 216 2.28 -8.30 -15.82
C LEU A 216 1.33 -9.46 -15.56
N PRO A 217 1.18 -9.90 -14.31
CA PRO A 217 0.17 -10.88 -13.92
C PRO A 217 -1.24 -10.27 -13.92
N THR A 218 -2.23 -11.14 -13.82
CA THR A 218 -3.63 -10.76 -13.62
C THR A 218 -4.06 -11.12 -12.19
N MET A 219 -4.64 -10.15 -11.48
CA MET A 219 -5.29 -10.38 -10.19
C MET A 219 -6.78 -10.62 -10.41
N ASN A 220 -7.25 -11.80 -10.02
CA ASN A 220 -8.66 -12.16 -10.08
C ASN A 220 -9.28 -12.04 -8.68
N ILE A 221 -10.38 -11.29 -8.57
CA ILE A 221 -11.23 -11.30 -7.38
C ILE A 221 -12.37 -12.27 -7.67
N LEU A 222 -12.32 -13.47 -7.06
CA LEU A 222 -13.12 -14.65 -7.43
C LEU A 222 -14.62 -14.51 -7.14
N ARG A 223 -14.99 -13.66 -6.20
CA ARG A 223 -16.39 -13.34 -5.89
C ARG A 223 -16.59 -11.85 -5.66
N LYS A 224 -17.82 -11.38 -5.73
CA LYS A 224 -18.21 -10.07 -5.19
C LYS A 224 -18.66 -10.29 -3.74
N ALA A 225 -17.88 -9.81 -2.78
CA ALA A 225 -18.28 -9.84 -1.38
C ALA A 225 -19.43 -8.84 -1.13
N PRO A 226 -20.26 -9.04 -0.10
CA PRO A 226 -21.30 -8.07 0.27
C PRO A 226 -20.76 -6.68 0.58
N SER A 227 -19.55 -6.63 1.16
CA SER A 227 -18.80 -5.41 1.46
C SER A 227 -17.31 -5.67 1.31
N ILE A 228 -16.52 -4.61 1.10
CA ILE A 228 -15.04 -4.67 1.10
C ILE A 228 -14.49 -5.30 2.39
N PHE A 229 -15.23 -5.22 3.49
CA PHE A 229 -14.86 -5.75 4.81
C PHE A 229 -15.06 -7.27 4.95
N ASP A 230 -15.73 -7.91 3.97
CA ASP A 230 -16.07 -9.34 3.98
C ASP A 230 -15.14 -10.19 3.09
N TYR A 231 -14.15 -9.57 2.46
CA TYR A 231 -13.15 -10.30 1.68
C TYR A 231 -12.21 -11.09 2.58
N LYS A 232 -11.79 -12.26 2.07
CA LYS A 232 -10.80 -13.14 2.69
C LYS A 232 -9.66 -13.40 1.71
N TYR A 233 -8.56 -13.92 2.20
CA TYR A 233 -7.39 -14.23 1.38
C TYR A 233 -7.73 -15.12 0.17
N GLU A 234 -8.60 -16.11 0.36
CA GLU A 234 -9.02 -17.08 -0.65
C GLU A 234 -9.86 -16.46 -1.79
N ASP A 235 -10.33 -15.25 -1.64
CA ASP A 235 -11.07 -14.53 -2.68
C ASP A 235 -10.16 -13.94 -3.77
N PHE A 236 -8.84 -14.04 -3.60
CA PHE A 236 -7.85 -13.44 -4.50
C PHE A 236 -6.99 -14.52 -5.15
N GLU A 237 -6.90 -14.49 -6.47
CA GLU A 237 -6.06 -15.38 -7.25
C GLU A 237 -5.17 -14.58 -8.20
N LEU A 238 -3.86 -14.80 -8.11
CA LEU A 238 -2.90 -14.19 -9.06
C LEU A 238 -2.54 -15.22 -10.14
N THR A 239 -2.84 -14.90 -11.40
CA THR A 239 -2.51 -15.75 -12.55
C THR A 239 -1.44 -15.10 -13.42
N GLY A 240 -0.60 -15.93 -14.05
CA GLY A 240 0.44 -15.46 -14.97
C GLY A 240 1.62 -14.74 -14.29
N TYR A 241 1.83 -14.91 -12.98
CA TYR A 241 2.97 -14.32 -12.29
C TYR A 241 4.23 -15.16 -12.46
N ASP A 242 5.10 -14.73 -13.37
CA ASP A 242 6.40 -15.37 -13.68
C ASP A 242 7.55 -14.40 -13.35
N PRO A 243 7.87 -14.17 -12.07
CA PRO A 243 8.95 -13.27 -11.68
C PRO A 243 10.31 -13.95 -11.72
N TYR A 244 11.35 -13.12 -11.83
CA TYR A 244 12.70 -13.57 -11.46
C TYR A 244 12.77 -13.94 -9.97
N PRO A 245 13.77 -14.75 -9.56
CA PRO A 245 13.97 -15.08 -8.16
C PRO A 245 14.02 -13.85 -7.25
N ALA A 246 13.56 -14.01 -6.00
CA ALA A 246 13.63 -12.97 -5.00
C ALA A 246 15.08 -12.50 -4.78
N ILE A 247 15.24 -11.23 -4.49
CA ILE A 247 16.52 -10.64 -4.09
C ILE A 247 16.40 -10.29 -2.61
N LYS A 248 17.20 -10.96 -1.78
CA LYS A 248 17.21 -10.72 -0.32
C LYS A 248 17.90 -9.40 -0.02
N ALA A 249 17.35 -8.64 0.91
CA ALA A 249 17.95 -7.44 1.49
C ALA A 249 17.54 -7.31 2.96
N GLN A 250 18.38 -6.62 3.72
CA GLN A 250 18.12 -6.34 5.13
C GLN A 250 17.19 -5.13 5.25
N VAL A 251 16.17 -5.23 6.10
CA VAL A 251 15.32 -4.10 6.44
C VAL A 251 16.12 -3.11 7.28
N SER A 252 16.02 -1.82 6.97
CA SER A 252 16.61 -0.75 7.78
C SER A 252 15.57 -0.27 8.80
N VAL A 253 15.80 -0.47 10.08
CA VAL A 253 14.90 -0.19 11.22
C VAL A 253 15.46 0.87 12.16
#